data_c4c2150743b82c8ee5d95fda68c5b351
#
_entry.id   c4c2150743b82c8ee5d95fda68c5b351
#
_cell.length_a   1.000
_cell.length_b   1.000
_cell.length_c   1.000
_cell.angle_alpha   90.00
_cell.angle_beta   90.00
_cell.angle_gamma   90.00
#
_symmetry.space_group_name_H-M   'P 1'
#
loop_
_entity.id
_entity.type
_entity.pdbx_description
1 polymer ?
#
loop_
_entity_poly.entity_id
_entity_poly.type
_entity_poly.pdbx_seq_one_letter_code
_entity_poly.pdbx_strand_id
1 'polypeptide(L)'
;MVKTNSFKAWVHAARPKTLTGAIAPVLVGAAYAYVCIMHGDSQSSMLGSSLLTVHIQFFLCLLFAVLMQIDANLINDYFDFRKGTDREDRLGPERACAQGWITPRAMKWGIAIATVLSCLVGIGILLIHIQWELLIVGVLCVLFCFLYTTRLSYLGWGDLLVLVFFGLVPVVFTYYVMTGGGWNIPLILASLAMGMATDNLLMVNNYRDRHQDLVSGKRTIVVRIIEAQKRRFGNEKGQKEGEEICLRQ
;
A
#
# COMPACT_ATOMS: atom_id res chain seq x y z
N MET A 1 -9.52 -10.66 26.59
CA MET A 1 -9.60 -11.42 25.32
C MET A 1 -10.51 -10.72 24.33
N VAL A 2 -10.15 -10.69 23.05
CA VAL A 2 -11.01 -10.13 22.00
C VAL A 2 -12.04 -11.20 21.61
N LYS A 3 -13.34 -10.84 21.71
CA LYS A 3 -14.43 -11.78 21.33
C LYS A 3 -14.42 -11.98 19.80
N THR A 4 -14.59 -13.23 19.34
CA THR A 4 -14.57 -13.59 17.93
C THR A 4 -15.65 -12.84 17.15
N ASN A 5 -15.31 -12.33 15.97
CA ASN A 5 -16.15 -11.53 15.06
C ASN A 5 -16.74 -10.26 15.72
N SER A 6 -16.19 -9.78 16.82
CA SER A 6 -16.65 -8.54 17.46
C SER A 6 -16.20 -7.30 16.70
N PHE A 7 -16.85 -6.16 16.96
CA PHE A 7 -16.45 -4.87 16.40
C PHE A 7 -14.99 -4.55 16.69
N LYS A 8 -14.51 -4.84 17.92
CA LYS A 8 -13.10 -4.66 18.30
C LYS A 8 -12.16 -5.49 17.42
N ALA A 9 -12.52 -6.74 17.10
CA ALA A 9 -11.75 -7.60 16.20
C ALA A 9 -11.62 -6.99 14.80
N TRP A 10 -12.71 -6.43 14.26
CA TRP A 10 -12.70 -5.77 12.95
C TRP A 10 -11.87 -4.48 12.94
N VAL A 11 -11.91 -3.67 14.01
CA VAL A 11 -11.03 -2.50 14.15
C VAL A 11 -9.55 -2.92 14.16
N HIS A 12 -9.20 -4.01 14.85
CA HIS A 12 -7.84 -4.54 14.81
C HIS A 12 -7.44 -5.02 13.41
N ALA A 13 -8.33 -5.70 12.68
CA ALA A 13 -8.07 -6.16 11.33
C ALA A 13 -7.92 -4.99 10.33
N ALA A 14 -8.71 -3.93 10.48
CA ALA A 14 -8.62 -2.71 9.67
C ALA A 14 -7.31 -1.93 9.88
N ARG A 15 -6.60 -2.15 11.02
CA ARG A 15 -5.30 -1.53 11.37
C ARG A 15 -5.29 -0.01 11.22
N PRO A 16 -5.96 0.75 12.11
CA PRO A 16 -6.06 2.20 12.02
C PRO A 16 -4.72 2.93 11.82
N LYS A 17 -3.63 2.41 12.42
CA LYS A 17 -2.28 2.99 12.28
C LYS A 17 -1.77 3.00 10.84
N THR A 18 -2.16 2.03 10.01
CA THR A 18 -1.72 1.97 8.61
C THR A 18 -2.57 2.84 7.68
N LEU A 19 -3.74 3.30 8.13
CA LEU A 19 -4.59 4.20 7.35
C LEU A 19 -3.92 5.55 7.10
N THR A 20 -2.99 5.98 7.97
CA THR A 20 -2.20 7.20 7.75
C THR A 20 -1.42 7.15 6.44
N GLY A 21 -0.93 5.95 6.04
CA GLY A 21 -0.25 5.75 4.77
C GLY A 21 -1.15 5.96 3.55
N ALA A 22 -2.47 5.78 3.68
CA ALA A 22 -3.43 6.06 2.62
C ALA A 22 -3.95 7.52 2.67
N ILE A 23 -4.10 8.07 3.87
CA ILE A 23 -4.63 9.42 4.08
C ILE A 23 -3.62 10.49 3.67
N ALA A 24 -2.36 10.36 4.09
CA ALA A 24 -1.33 11.37 3.87
C ALA A 24 -1.12 11.72 2.38
N PRO A 25 -0.96 10.76 1.45
CA PRO A 25 -0.79 11.10 0.03
C PRO A 25 -2.03 11.78 -0.58
N VAL A 26 -3.25 11.41 -0.16
CA VAL A 26 -4.47 12.11 -0.59
C VAL A 26 -4.47 13.56 -0.10
N LEU A 27 -4.05 13.81 1.14
CA LEU A 27 -3.92 15.17 1.67
C LEU A 27 -2.89 16.00 0.89
N VAL A 28 -1.75 15.41 0.49
CA VAL A 28 -0.73 16.09 -0.33
C VAL A 28 -1.31 16.46 -1.70
N GLY A 29 -1.97 15.51 -2.39
CA GLY A 29 -2.62 15.77 -3.68
C GLY A 29 -3.71 16.83 -3.58
N ALA A 30 -4.54 16.78 -2.54
CA ALA A 30 -5.60 17.74 -2.30
C ALA A 30 -5.06 19.13 -1.97
N ALA A 31 -4.05 19.23 -1.10
CA ALA A 31 -3.42 20.53 -0.76
C ALA A 31 -2.87 21.21 -2.00
N TYR A 32 -2.17 20.43 -2.86
CA TYR A 32 -1.66 20.95 -4.11
C TYR A 32 -2.78 21.37 -5.07
N ALA A 33 -3.86 20.59 -5.16
CA ALA A 33 -5.03 20.95 -5.96
C ALA A 33 -5.67 22.26 -5.49
N TYR A 34 -5.86 22.44 -4.18
CA TYR A 34 -6.40 23.70 -3.63
C TYR A 34 -5.53 24.90 -3.96
N VAL A 35 -4.21 24.78 -3.85
CA VAL A 35 -3.28 25.85 -4.22
C VAL A 35 -3.46 26.22 -5.69
N CYS A 36 -3.47 25.25 -6.62
CA CYS A 36 -3.65 25.52 -8.05
C CYS A 36 -5.02 26.12 -8.37
N ILE A 37 -6.10 25.67 -7.72
CA ILE A 37 -7.44 26.23 -7.90
C ILE A 37 -7.48 27.68 -7.44
N MET A 38 -6.89 28.01 -6.28
CA MET A 38 -6.87 29.35 -5.73
C MET A 38 -6.03 30.35 -6.57
N HIS A 39 -4.97 29.87 -7.22
CA HIS A 39 -4.14 30.71 -8.09
C HIS A 39 -4.64 30.77 -9.55
N GLY A 40 -5.73 30.08 -9.87
CA GLY A 40 -6.28 30.07 -11.23
C GLY A 40 -5.48 29.24 -12.25
N ASP A 41 -4.51 28.46 -11.79
CA ASP A 41 -3.62 27.64 -12.64
C ASP A 41 -4.24 26.29 -13.05
N SER A 42 -5.50 26.04 -12.68
CA SER A 42 -6.16 24.78 -12.97
C SER A 42 -7.21 24.88 -14.05
N GLN A 43 -7.39 23.82 -14.83
CA GLN A 43 -8.46 23.73 -15.81
C GLN A 43 -9.87 23.82 -15.19
N SER A 44 -9.99 23.56 -13.88
CA SER A 44 -11.27 23.66 -13.15
C SER A 44 -11.84 25.07 -13.10
N SER A 45 -11.01 26.11 -13.24
CA SER A 45 -11.48 27.50 -13.38
C SER A 45 -12.32 27.70 -14.65
N MET A 46 -12.12 26.88 -15.66
CA MET A 46 -12.91 26.89 -16.90
C MET A 46 -14.22 26.08 -16.82
N LEU A 47 -14.35 25.14 -15.89
CA LEU A 47 -15.51 24.24 -15.78
C LEU A 47 -16.60 24.71 -14.82
N GLY A 48 -16.44 25.87 -14.16
CA GLY A 48 -17.46 26.41 -13.24
C GLY A 48 -17.78 25.51 -12.05
N SER A 49 -16.85 24.60 -11.69
CA SER A 49 -17.04 23.70 -10.54
C SER A 49 -17.20 24.50 -9.26
N SER A 50 -18.32 24.31 -8.57
CA SER A 50 -18.53 24.96 -7.28
C SER A 50 -17.50 24.47 -6.25
N LEU A 51 -17.14 25.32 -5.29
CA LEU A 51 -16.27 24.93 -4.18
C LEU A 51 -16.80 23.68 -3.44
N LEU A 52 -18.13 23.53 -3.39
CA LEU A 52 -18.78 22.35 -2.84
C LEU A 52 -18.41 21.07 -3.62
N THR A 53 -18.37 21.13 -4.95
CA THR A 53 -17.97 19.99 -5.79
C THR A 53 -16.54 19.56 -5.50
N VAL A 54 -15.61 20.50 -5.38
CA VAL A 54 -14.21 20.25 -5.02
C VAL A 54 -14.09 19.55 -3.66
N HIS A 55 -14.86 19.97 -2.66
CA HIS A 55 -14.88 19.29 -1.36
C HIS A 55 -15.45 17.87 -1.45
N ILE A 56 -16.53 17.67 -2.20
CA ILE A 56 -17.11 16.33 -2.42
C ILE A 56 -16.07 15.40 -3.08
N GLN A 57 -15.37 15.89 -4.10
CA GLN A 57 -14.30 15.14 -4.78
C GLN A 57 -13.17 14.73 -3.82
N PHE A 58 -12.72 15.69 -3.00
CA PHE A 58 -11.72 15.40 -1.96
C PHE A 58 -12.18 14.28 -1.01
N PHE A 59 -13.40 14.39 -0.47
CA PHE A 59 -13.92 13.38 0.46
C PHE A 59 -14.12 12.02 -0.20
N LEU A 60 -14.52 11.97 -1.46
CA LEU A 60 -14.63 10.70 -2.20
C LEU A 60 -13.24 10.06 -2.42
N CYS A 61 -12.22 10.84 -2.81
CA CYS A 61 -10.86 10.34 -2.93
C CYS A 61 -10.31 9.82 -1.60
N LEU A 62 -10.56 10.55 -0.51
CA LEU A 62 -10.15 10.15 0.83
C LEU A 62 -10.85 8.85 1.27
N LEU A 63 -12.15 8.76 1.06
CA LEU A 63 -12.94 7.59 1.39
C LEU A 63 -12.50 6.37 0.56
N PHE A 64 -12.26 6.56 -0.74
CA PHE A 64 -11.74 5.51 -1.62
C PHE A 64 -10.40 4.97 -1.12
N ALA A 65 -9.43 5.86 -0.83
CA ALA A 65 -8.12 5.46 -0.35
C ALA A 65 -8.18 4.72 1.01
N VAL A 66 -9.01 5.19 1.93
CA VAL A 66 -9.20 4.53 3.24
C VAL A 66 -9.83 3.14 3.07
N LEU A 67 -10.87 3.00 2.25
CA LEU A 67 -11.53 1.72 1.99
C LEU A 67 -10.57 0.73 1.32
N MET A 68 -9.81 1.16 0.32
CA MET A 68 -8.79 0.34 -0.34
C MET A 68 -7.69 -0.10 0.63
N GLN A 69 -7.28 0.76 1.56
CA GLN A 69 -6.31 0.40 2.59
C GLN A 69 -6.87 -0.63 3.60
N ILE A 70 -8.13 -0.47 4.00
CA ILE A 70 -8.81 -1.47 4.85
C ILE A 70 -8.87 -2.79 4.11
N ASP A 71 -9.30 -2.80 2.85
CA ASP A 71 -9.40 -3.99 2.02
C ASP A 71 -8.03 -4.69 1.89
N ALA A 72 -6.96 -3.94 1.60
CA ALA A 72 -5.60 -4.45 1.57
C ALA A 72 -5.17 -5.11 2.89
N ASN A 73 -5.53 -4.52 4.03
CA ASN A 73 -5.24 -5.08 5.34
C ASN A 73 -5.99 -6.41 5.59
N LEU A 74 -7.27 -6.48 5.21
CA LEU A 74 -8.09 -7.70 5.33
C LEU A 74 -7.60 -8.82 4.40
N ILE A 75 -7.26 -8.47 3.14
CA ILE A 75 -6.69 -9.38 2.15
C ILE A 75 -5.35 -9.95 2.67
N ASN A 76 -4.46 -9.09 3.17
CA ASN A 76 -3.19 -9.52 3.76
C ASN A 76 -3.40 -10.49 4.94
N ASP A 77 -4.33 -10.16 5.86
CA ASP A 77 -4.64 -11.00 7.02
C ASP A 77 -5.14 -12.38 6.60
N TYR A 78 -6.06 -12.43 5.63
CA TYR A 78 -6.64 -13.68 5.14
C TYR A 78 -5.63 -14.56 4.40
N PHE A 79 -4.89 -13.98 3.43
CA PHE A 79 -3.99 -14.77 2.59
C PHE A 79 -2.72 -15.20 3.33
N ASP A 80 -2.16 -14.36 4.21
CA ASP A 80 -1.01 -14.72 5.02
C ASP A 80 -1.38 -15.86 6.00
N PHE A 81 -2.57 -15.79 6.63
CA PHE A 81 -3.11 -16.88 7.43
C PHE A 81 -3.25 -18.18 6.61
N ARG A 82 -3.82 -18.10 5.40
CA ARG A 82 -4.00 -19.27 4.51
C ARG A 82 -2.68 -19.88 4.06
N LYS A 83 -1.62 -19.10 3.91
CA LYS A 83 -0.28 -19.55 3.55
C LYS A 83 0.52 -20.06 4.76
N GLY A 84 0.04 -19.88 5.98
CA GLY A 84 0.75 -20.26 7.21
C GLY A 84 1.99 -19.40 7.47
N THR A 85 2.04 -18.19 6.91
CA THR A 85 3.15 -17.26 7.13
C THR A 85 3.01 -16.49 8.46
N ASP A 86 1.82 -16.43 9.01
CA ASP A 86 1.54 -15.81 10.31
C ASP A 86 1.72 -16.83 11.44
N ARG A 87 2.96 -16.98 11.91
CA ARG A 87 3.34 -17.89 12.99
C ARG A 87 3.22 -17.21 14.35
N GLU A 88 3.23 -18.01 15.43
CA GLU A 88 3.16 -17.52 16.81
C GLU A 88 4.39 -16.67 17.21
N ASP A 89 5.55 -16.93 16.60
CA ASP A 89 6.81 -16.22 16.80
C ASP A 89 6.92 -14.89 16.02
N ARG A 90 5.81 -14.40 15.46
CA ARG A 90 5.78 -13.16 14.68
C ARG A 90 6.13 -11.94 15.53
N LEU A 91 7.13 -11.16 15.10
CA LEU A 91 7.55 -9.89 15.72
C LEU A 91 6.62 -8.71 15.38
N GLY A 92 5.84 -8.82 14.31
CA GLY A 92 4.92 -7.79 13.85
C GLY A 92 3.58 -7.79 14.59
N PRO A 93 2.68 -6.83 14.28
CA PRO A 93 1.36 -6.77 14.89
C PRO A 93 0.57 -8.05 14.72
N GLU A 94 -0.21 -8.41 15.75
CA GLU A 94 -1.08 -9.58 15.73
C GLU A 94 -2.06 -9.55 14.56
N ARG A 95 -2.36 -10.72 13.99
CA ARG A 95 -3.25 -10.91 12.85
C ARG A 95 -4.57 -11.49 13.33
N ALA A 96 -5.69 -10.89 12.88
CA ALA A 96 -7.00 -11.24 13.39
C ALA A 96 -7.41 -12.68 13.05
N CYS A 97 -7.04 -13.21 11.87
CA CYS A 97 -7.30 -14.59 11.51
C CYS A 97 -6.40 -15.56 12.30
N ALA A 98 -5.11 -15.27 12.44
CA ALA A 98 -4.16 -16.12 13.16
C ALA A 98 -4.51 -16.22 14.65
N GLN A 99 -4.98 -15.14 15.26
CA GLN A 99 -5.42 -15.09 16.66
C GLN A 99 -6.85 -15.64 16.86
N GLY A 100 -7.54 -16.08 15.82
CA GLY A 100 -8.93 -16.54 15.92
C GLY A 100 -9.95 -15.43 16.25
N TRP A 101 -9.54 -14.16 16.16
CA TRP A 101 -10.46 -13.03 16.42
C TRP A 101 -11.48 -12.83 15.31
N ILE A 102 -11.14 -13.22 14.08
CA ILE A 102 -12.08 -13.23 12.94
C ILE A 102 -11.96 -14.59 12.27
N THR A 103 -13.11 -15.24 12.06
CA THR A 103 -13.14 -16.51 11.33
C THR A 103 -12.79 -16.28 9.86
N PRO A 104 -12.10 -17.24 9.19
CA PRO A 104 -11.76 -17.10 7.77
C PRO A 104 -12.97 -16.90 6.86
N ARG A 105 -14.13 -17.43 7.25
CA ARG A 105 -15.40 -17.23 6.52
C ARG A 105 -15.89 -15.78 6.65
N ALA A 106 -15.85 -15.23 7.88
CA ALA A 106 -16.23 -13.83 8.11
C ALA A 106 -15.25 -12.87 7.41
N MET A 107 -13.95 -13.18 7.44
CA MET A 107 -12.92 -12.38 6.76
C MET A 107 -13.17 -12.28 5.25
N LYS A 108 -13.56 -13.37 4.57
CA LYS A 108 -13.92 -13.32 3.15
C LYS A 108 -15.10 -12.38 2.88
N TRP A 109 -16.12 -12.39 3.74
CA TRP A 109 -17.23 -11.46 3.62
C TRP A 109 -16.79 -10.01 3.87
N GLY A 110 -15.92 -9.80 4.86
CA GLY A 110 -15.33 -8.48 5.10
C GLY A 110 -14.58 -7.92 3.89
N ILE A 111 -13.75 -8.75 3.24
CA ILE A 111 -13.05 -8.40 2.00
C ILE A 111 -14.08 -8.07 0.90
N ALA A 112 -15.06 -8.94 0.65
CA ALA A 112 -16.06 -8.71 -0.39
C ALA A 112 -16.82 -7.38 -0.17
N ILE A 113 -17.22 -7.09 1.07
CA ILE A 113 -17.90 -5.85 1.43
C ILE A 113 -16.97 -4.65 1.21
N ALA A 114 -15.72 -4.70 1.68
CA ALA A 114 -14.77 -3.60 1.52
C ALA A 114 -14.48 -3.33 0.03
N THR A 115 -14.24 -4.37 -0.77
CA THR A 115 -14.03 -4.24 -2.22
C THR A 115 -15.26 -3.62 -2.90
N VAL A 116 -16.47 -4.10 -2.60
CA VAL A 116 -17.71 -3.56 -3.20
C VAL A 116 -17.90 -2.08 -2.82
N LEU A 117 -17.69 -1.72 -1.55
CA LEU A 117 -17.79 -0.33 -1.11
C LEU A 117 -16.75 0.56 -1.81
N SER A 118 -15.52 0.08 -1.96
CA SER A 118 -14.48 0.79 -2.72
C SER A 118 -14.90 1.01 -4.17
N CYS A 119 -15.44 -0.01 -4.83
CA CYS A 119 -15.94 0.09 -6.19
C CYS A 119 -17.09 1.11 -6.30
N LEU A 120 -18.03 1.11 -5.35
CA LEU A 120 -19.14 2.07 -5.35
C LEU A 120 -18.66 3.50 -5.19
N VAL A 121 -17.68 3.75 -4.32
CA VAL A 121 -17.06 5.08 -4.17
C VAL A 121 -16.31 5.46 -5.45
N GLY A 122 -15.56 4.53 -6.05
CA GLY A 122 -14.88 4.75 -7.34
C GLY A 122 -15.86 5.11 -8.47
N ILE A 123 -17.01 4.43 -8.54
CA ILE A 123 -18.08 4.80 -9.48
C ILE A 123 -18.62 6.20 -9.15
N GLY A 124 -18.78 6.55 -7.88
CA GLY A 124 -19.17 7.91 -7.48
C GLY A 124 -18.22 8.99 -7.99
N ILE A 125 -16.90 8.73 -7.95
CA ILE A 125 -15.88 9.62 -8.53
C ILE A 125 -16.07 9.73 -10.05
N LEU A 126 -16.29 8.60 -10.74
CA LEU A 126 -16.50 8.56 -12.19
C LEU A 126 -17.76 9.29 -12.64
N LEU A 127 -18.82 9.28 -11.84
CA LEU A 127 -20.06 10.01 -12.16
C LEU A 127 -19.89 11.54 -12.13
N ILE A 128 -18.92 12.05 -11.37
CA ILE A 128 -18.58 13.46 -11.35
C ILE A 128 -17.71 13.83 -12.55
N HIS A 129 -16.77 12.95 -12.91
CA HIS A 129 -15.89 13.08 -14.06
C HIS A 129 -15.85 11.79 -14.84
N ILE A 130 -16.56 11.72 -15.97
CA ILE A 130 -16.54 10.54 -16.87
C ILE A 130 -15.25 10.58 -17.68
N GLN A 131 -14.20 9.94 -17.14
CA GLN A 131 -12.89 9.84 -17.81
C GLN A 131 -12.36 8.41 -17.71
N TRP A 132 -11.94 7.88 -18.84
CA TRP A 132 -11.48 6.50 -18.95
C TRP A 132 -10.25 6.21 -18.10
N GLU A 133 -9.40 7.22 -17.92
CA GLU A 133 -8.19 7.13 -17.10
C GLU A 133 -8.52 6.79 -15.65
N LEU A 134 -9.55 7.41 -15.09
CA LEU A 134 -10.00 7.14 -13.72
C LEU A 134 -10.56 5.71 -13.59
N LEU A 135 -11.30 5.24 -14.59
CA LEU A 135 -11.81 3.87 -14.61
C LEU A 135 -10.65 2.86 -14.63
N ILE A 136 -9.68 3.05 -15.53
CA ILE A 136 -8.51 2.17 -15.65
C ILE A 136 -7.76 2.12 -14.32
N VAL A 137 -7.48 3.28 -13.71
CA VAL A 137 -6.76 3.35 -12.45
C VAL A 137 -7.54 2.72 -11.31
N GLY A 138 -8.86 2.93 -11.23
CA GLY A 138 -9.72 2.29 -10.24
C GLY A 138 -9.67 0.75 -10.34
N VAL A 139 -9.78 0.22 -11.55
CA VAL A 139 -9.64 -1.23 -11.81
C VAL A 139 -8.26 -1.74 -11.42
N LEU A 140 -7.20 -1.01 -11.77
CA LEU A 140 -5.83 -1.38 -11.39
C LEU A 140 -5.64 -1.34 -9.87
N CYS A 141 -6.20 -0.37 -9.16
CA CYS A 141 -6.13 -0.33 -7.69
C CYS A 141 -6.72 -1.61 -7.07
N VAL A 142 -7.91 -2.01 -7.48
CA VAL A 142 -8.56 -3.25 -7.00
C VAL A 142 -7.72 -4.48 -7.38
N LEU A 143 -7.31 -4.60 -8.62
CA LEU A 143 -6.53 -5.74 -9.12
C LEU A 143 -5.21 -5.89 -8.34
N PHE A 144 -4.46 -4.80 -8.20
CA PHE A 144 -3.17 -4.83 -7.52
C PHE A 144 -3.29 -4.98 -6.00
N CYS A 145 -4.40 -4.61 -5.40
CA CYS A 145 -4.69 -4.88 -3.99
C CYS A 145 -4.64 -6.40 -3.70
N PHE A 146 -5.24 -7.22 -4.57
CA PHE A 146 -5.18 -8.68 -4.49
C PHE A 146 -3.83 -9.24 -4.92
N LEU A 147 -3.27 -8.78 -6.04
CA LEU A 147 -2.01 -9.27 -6.59
C LEU A 147 -0.82 -8.99 -5.68
N TYR A 148 -0.82 -7.86 -5.00
CA TYR A 148 0.22 -7.49 -4.04
C TYR A 148 0.44 -8.59 -3.02
N THR A 149 -0.61 -8.99 -2.31
CA THR A 149 -0.53 -9.98 -1.23
C THR A 149 -0.33 -11.41 -1.73
N THR A 150 -0.97 -11.75 -2.85
CA THR A 150 -0.97 -13.14 -3.32
C THR A 150 0.33 -13.51 -4.03
N ARG A 151 0.97 -12.57 -4.74
CA ARG A 151 2.09 -12.89 -5.64
C ARG A 151 3.22 -11.87 -5.63
N LEU A 152 2.93 -10.57 -5.77
CA LEU A 152 3.95 -9.56 -6.07
C LEU A 152 4.87 -9.25 -4.89
N SER A 153 4.35 -9.27 -3.67
CA SER A 153 5.16 -9.08 -2.45
C SER A 153 6.18 -10.22 -2.26
N TYR A 154 5.84 -11.45 -2.69
CA TYR A 154 6.75 -12.59 -2.66
C TYR A 154 7.85 -12.52 -3.72
N LEU A 155 7.59 -11.85 -4.85
CA LEU A 155 8.56 -11.64 -5.93
C LEU A 155 9.49 -10.45 -5.68
N GLY A 156 9.29 -9.68 -4.60
CA GLY A 156 10.10 -8.50 -4.26
C GLY A 156 9.72 -7.22 -5.03
N TRP A 157 8.49 -7.16 -5.55
CA TRP A 157 7.93 -5.96 -6.20
C TRP A 157 7.25 -5.01 -5.22
N GLY A 158 7.28 -5.33 -3.90
CA GLY A 158 6.57 -4.60 -2.87
C GLY A 158 6.90 -3.11 -2.84
N ASP A 159 8.20 -2.80 -2.86
CA ASP A 159 8.71 -1.43 -2.78
C ASP A 159 8.27 -0.58 -3.99
N LEU A 160 8.36 -1.11 -5.21
CA LEU A 160 7.87 -0.42 -6.40
C LEU A 160 6.35 -0.19 -6.35
N LEU A 161 5.59 -1.18 -5.87
CA LEU A 161 4.13 -1.04 -5.75
C LEU A 161 3.74 -0.01 -4.70
N VAL A 162 4.48 0.09 -3.60
CA VAL A 162 4.26 1.13 -2.61
C VAL A 162 4.54 2.52 -3.20
N LEU A 163 5.63 2.68 -3.94
CA LEU A 163 5.93 3.94 -4.63
C LEU A 163 4.78 4.37 -5.57
N VAL A 164 4.20 3.42 -6.30
CA VAL A 164 3.10 3.69 -7.23
C VAL A 164 1.78 3.92 -6.49
N PHE A 165 1.35 2.97 -5.63
CA PHE A 165 0.00 2.98 -5.06
C PHE A 165 -0.14 3.77 -3.75
N PHE A 166 0.98 4.19 -3.12
CA PHE A 166 0.99 5.09 -1.96
C PHE A 166 1.69 6.43 -2.24
N GLY A 167 2.21 6.61 -3.45
CA GLY A 167 2.79 7.86 -3.92
C GLY A 167 2.06 8.39 -5.14
N LEU A 168 2.41 7.87 -6.32
CA LEU A 168 1.94 8.39 -7.60
C LEU A 168 0.41 8.38 -7.71
N VAL A 169 -0.23 7.24 -7.51
CA VAL A 169 -1.67 7.11 -7.70
C VAL A 169 -2.45 8.04 -6.77
N PRO A 170 -2.35 7.97 -5.43
CA PRO A 170 -3.20 8.78 -4.58
C PRO A 170 -2.93 10.28 -4.66
N VAL A 171 -1.68 10.71 -4.88
CA VAL A 171 -1.35 12.14 -5.00
C VAL A 171 -1.83 12.70 -6.34
N VAL A 172 -1.41 12.06 -7.45
CA VAL A 172 -1.71 12.56 -8.80
C VAL A 172 -3.21 12.48 -9.10
N PHE A 173 -3.85 11.35 -8.79
CA PHE A 173 -5.28 11.19 -9.10
C PHE A 173 -6.20 11.98 -8.18
N THR A 174 -5.83 12.24 -6.92
CA THR A 174 -6.58 13.20 -6.09
C THR A 174 -6.54 14.60 -6.71
N TYR A 175 -5.34 15.05 -7.11
CA TYR A 175 -5.18 16.31 -7.84
C TYR A 175 -6.04 16.34 -9.11
N TYR A 176 -5.91 15.29 -9.94
CA TYR A 176 -6.62 15.15 -11.20
C TYR A 176 -8.14 15.23 -11.03
N VAL A 177 -8.69 14.51 -10.05
CA VAL A 177 -10.14 14.52 -9.75
C VAL A 177 -10.61 15.91 -9.30
N MET A 178 -9.83 16.60 -8.47
CA MET A 178 -10.21 17.90 -7.89
C MET A 178 -10.06 19.07 -8.87
N THR A 179 -9.12 18.97 -9.83
CA THR A 179 -8.82 20.06 -10.80
C THR A 179 -9.42 19.83 -12.18
N GLY A 180 -10.00 18.66 -12.43
CA GLY A 180 -10.54 18.32 -13.75
C GLY A 180 -9.51 17.81 -14.73
N GLY A 181 -8.28 17.56 -14.32
CA GLY A 181 -7.23 16.98 -15.14
C GLY A 181 -5.87 17.66 -15.02
N GLY A 182 -4.92 17.18 -15.84
CA GLY A 182 -3.57 17.73 -15.88
C GLY A 182 -2.61 17.08 -14.85
N TRP A 183 -1.34 17.34 -15.09
CA TRP A 183 -0.23 17.02 -14.19
C TRP A 183 0.93 17.98 -14.47
N ASN A 184 1.81 18.14 -13.51
CA ASN A 184 3.02 18.96 -13.67
C ASN A 184 4.20 18.33 -12.91
N ILE A 185 5.40 18.81 -13.20
CA ILE A 185 6.62 18.26 -12.59
C ILE A 185 6.61 18.37 -11.06
N PRO A 186 6.25 19.51 -10.44
CA PRO A 186 6.18 19.62 -8.98
C PRO A 186 5.24 18.58 -8.35
N LEU A 187 4.07 18.31 -8.95
CA LEU A 187 3.12 17.29 -8.49
C LEU A 187 3.74 15.90 -8.51
N ILE A 188 4.44 15.54 -9.60
CA ILE A 188 5.14 14.26 -9.73
C ILE A 188 6.25 14.14 -8.68
N LEU A 189 7.04 15.19 -8.45
CA LEU A 189 8.08 15.18 -7.43
C LEU A 189 7.49 15.01 -6.02
N ALA A 190 6.39 15.71 -5.71
CA ALA A 190 5.68 15.55 -4.45
C ALA A 190 5.14 14.12 -4.27
N SER A 191 4.60 13.52 -5.33
CA SER A 191 4.10 12.15 -5.31
C SER A 191 5.20 11.12 -5.10
N LEU A 192 6.36 11.29 -5.73
CA LEU A 192 7.52 10.43 -5.53
C LEU A 192 8.08 10.57 -4.10
N ALA A 193 8.18 11.80 -3.58
CA ALA A 193 8.60 12.03 -2.20
C ALA A 193 7.67 11.33 -1.20
N MET A 194 6.34 11.40 -1.43
CA MET A 194 5.35 10.74 -0.58
C MET A 194 5.45 9.22 -0.67
N GLY A 195 5.64 8.68 -1.88
CA GLY A 195 5.84 7.25 -2.11
C GLY A 195 7.09 6.74 -1.41
N MET A 196 8.22 7.43 -1.51
CA MET A 196 9.47 7.08 -0.81
C MET A 196 9.33 7.17 0.70
N ALA A 197 8.60 8.17 1.23
CA ALA A 197 8.33 8.27 2.66
C ALA A 197 7.51 7.07 3.18
N THR A 198 6.53 6.61 2.40
CA THR A 198 5.72 5.43 2.73
C THR A 198 6.53 4.13 2.57
N ASP A 199 7.40 4.06 1.56
CA ASP A 199 8.27 2.91 1.33
C ASP A 199 9.29 2.71 2.46
N ASN A 200 9.82 3.78 3.06
CA ASN A 200 10.64 3.67 4.27
C ASN A 200 9.94 2.88 5.38
N LEU A 201 8.63 3.05 5.54
CA LEU A 201 7.85 2.29 6.51
C LEU A 201 7.77 0.79 6.14
N LEU A 202 7.62 0.49 4.84
CA LEU A 202 7.66 -0.87 4.32
C LEU A 202 9.04 -1.49 4.54
N MET A 203 10.12 -0.78 4.25
CA MET A 203 11.50 -1.23 4.45
C MET A 203 11.79 -1.59 5.91
N VAL A 204 11.36 -0.75 6.87
CA VAL A 204 11.48 -1.05 8.30
C VAL A 204 10.73 -2.31 8.68
N ASN A 205 9.51 -2.50 8.16
CA ASN A 205 8.73 -3.70 8.39
C ASN A 205 9.41 -4.94 7.78
N ASN A 206 9.88 -4.86 6.54
CA ASN A 206 10.61 -5.94 5.86
C ASN A 206 11.91 -6.29 6.60
N TYR A 207 12.61 -5.29 7.16
CA TYR A 207 13.81 -5.54 7.97
C TYR A 207 13.49 -6.24 9.28
N ARG A 208 12.42 -5.84 9.98
CA ARG A 208 11.95 -6.52 11.19
C ARG A 208 11.60 -7.98 10.91
N ASP A 209 10.84 -8.21 9.82
CA ASP A 209 10.25 -9.52 9.51
C ASP A 209 11.19 -10.39 8.64
N ARG A 210 12.43 -9.95 8.34
CA ARG A 210 13.38 -10.55 7.39
C ARG A 210 13.65 -12.06 7.60
N HIS A 211 13.68 -12.52 8.85
CA HIS A 211 13.91 -13.95 9.15
C HIS A 211 12.69 -14.80 8.80
N GLN A 212 11.50 -14.30 9.05
CA GLN A 212 10.24 -14.95 8.71
C GLN A 212 10.03 -14.93 7.18
N ASP A 213 10.37 -13.81 6.53
CA ASP A 213 10.31 -13.67 5.08
C ASP A 213 11.22 -14.69 4.38
N LEU A 214 12.42 -14.91 4.89
CA LEU A 214 13.34 -15.95 4.38
C LEU A 214 12.72 -17.35 4.47
N VAL A 215 12.13 -17.70 5.61
CA VAL A 215 11.52 -19.02 5.84
C VAL A 215 10.27 -19.23 4.98
N SER A 216 9.47 -18.15 4.79
CA SER A 216 8.25 -18.19 3.97
C SER A 216 8.51 -18.09 2.47
N GLY A 217 9.78 -17.95 2.04
CA GLY A 217 10.16 -17.78 0.64
C GLY A 217 9.85 -16.42 0.03
N LYS A 218 9.57 -15.40 0.87
CA LYS A 218 9.31 -14.04 0.45
C LYS A 218 10.63 -13.32 0.14
N ARG A 219 10.82 -12.88 -1.10
CA ARG A 219 12.07 -12.29 -1.58
C ARG A 219 12.00 -10.76 -1.64
N THR A 220 11.80 -10.13 -0.47
CA THR A 220 11.84 -8.67 -0.36
C THR A 220 13.23 -8.11 -0.72
N ILE A 221 13.33 -6.82 -1.03
CA ILE A 221 14.64 -6.17 -1.29
C ILE A 221 15.59 -6.37 -0.10
N VAL A 222 15.09 -6.27 1.12
CA VAL A 222 15.89 -6.49 2.34
C VAL A 222 16.46 -7.89 2.40
N VAL A 223 15.64 -8.92 2.12
CA VAL A 223 16.09 -10.32 2.07
C VAL A 223 17.17 -10.51 1.01
N ARG A 224 16.98 -9.95 -0.18
CA ARG A 224 17.97 -10.03 -1.29
C ARG A 224 19.30 -9.38 -0.92
N ILE A 225 19.28 -8.22 -0.27
CA ILE A 225 20.51 -7.52 0.18
C ILE A 225 21.25 -8.39 1.20
N ILE A 226 20.54 -8.96 2.19
CA ILE A 226 21.15 -9.82 3.21
C ILE A 226 21.75 -11.09 2.60
N GLU A 227 21.04 -11.73 1.66
CA GLU A 227 21.59 -12.90 0.96
C GLU A 227 22.82 -12.55 0.12
N ALA A 228 22.82 -11.41 -0.57
CA ALA A 228 23.96 -10.94 -1.35
C ALA A 228 25.18 -10.66 -0.45
N GLN A 229 24.96 -10.01 0.70
CA GLN A 229 26.02 -9.79 1.69
C GLN A 229 26.59 -11.10 2.24
N LYS A 230 25.73 -12.05 2.62
CA LYS A 230 26.19 -13.37 3.11
C LYS A 230 27.03 -14.10 2.09
N ARG A 231 26.67 -14.06 0.80
CA ARG A 231 27.47 -14.67 -0.28
C ARG A 231 28.84 -13.98 -0.41
N ARG A 232 28.89 -12.65 -0.33
CA ARG A 232 30.12 -11.89 -0.45
C ARG A 232 31.08 -12.19 0.71
N PHE A 233 30.62 -12.10 1.95
CA PHE A 233 31.44 -12.36 3.13
C PHE A 233 31.78 -13.86 3.32
N GLY A 234 30.92 -14.78 2.86
CA GLY A 234 31.21 -16.20 2.84
C GLY A 234 32.32 -16.55 1.88
N ASN A 235 32.36 -15.93 0.70
CA ASN A 235 33.44 -16.09 -0.27
C ASN A 235 34.78 -15.51 0.23
N GLU A 236 34.74 -14.35 0.90
CA GLU A 236 35.97 -13.74 1.47
C GLU A 236 36.58 -14.59 2.59
N LYS A 237 35.75 -15.23 3.42
CA LYS A 237 36.24 -16.17 4.45
C LYS A 237 36.84 -17.44 3.82
N GLY A 238 36.18 -18.03 2.84
CA GLY A 238 36.67 -19.20 2.13
C GLY A 238 37.98 -18.93 1.34
N GLN A 239 38.15 -17.74 0.78
CA GLN A 239 39.41 -17.33 0.16
C GLN A 239 40.54 -17.20 1.18
N LYS A 240 40.30 -16.53 2.32
CA LYS A 240 41.32 -16.39 3.38
C LYS A 240 41.71 -17.72 3.99
N GLU A 241 40.77 -18.61 4.24
CA GLU A 241 41.06 -19.99 4.71
C GLU A 241 41.86 -20.81 3.66
N GLY A 242 41.52 -20.65 2.37
CA GLY A 242 42.28 -21.27 1.27
C GLY A 242 43.71 -20.74 1.13
N GLU A 243 43.92 -19.43 1.27
CA GLU A 243 45.25 -18.80 1.27
C GLU A 243 46.10 -19.24 2.49
N GLU A 244 45.52 -19.34 3.69
CA GLU A 244 46.25 -19.82 4.87
C GLU A 244 46.64 -21.28 4.75
N ILE A 245 45.83 -22.15 4.12
CA ILE A 245 46.18 -23.53 3.88
C ILE A 245 47.33 -23.66 2.85
N CYS A 246 47.29 -22.81 1.81
CA CYS A 246 48.35 -22.81 0.78
C CYS A 246 49.70 -22.29 1.28
N LEU A 247 49.70 -21.39 2.29
CA LEU A 247 50.92 -20.87 2.91
C LEU A 247 51.53 -21.83 3.95
N ARG A 248 50.86 -22.89 4.34
CA ARG A 248 51.33 -23.93 5.29
C ARG A 248 51.85 -25.16 4.62
N GLN A 249 51.81 -25.30 3.31
CA GLN A 249 52.46 -26.29 2.49
C GLN A 249 53.74 -25.82 1.85
#